data_a32fc00bd87db90e2d24b46d6b1f691c
#
_entry.id   a32fc00bd87db90e2d24b46d6b1f691c
#
_cell.length_a   1.000
_cell.length_b   1.000
_cell.length_c   1.000
_cell.angle_alpha   90.00
_cell.angle_beta   90.00
_cell.angle_gamma   90.00
#
_symmetry.space_group_name_H-M   'P 1'
#
loop_
_entity.id
_entity.type
_entity.pdbx_description
1 polymer ?
#
loop_
_entity_poly.entity_id
_entity_poly.type
_entity_poly.pdbx_seq_one_letter_code
_entity_poly.pdbx_strand_id
1 'polypeptide(L)'
;EELHQQGFKGLRFGADTVADAGFIDASADQSTLGGIIATRPRQAGDSEQKSLFESAWSKAGGPAGALYTHETYDSVLLIGTALLSTESDAAAAVAKAGIGFDGASGKHTFDMAGDVIGNGYDVCSFSYTAPSASFGCSQFWTVADGLSDLP
;
A
#
# COMPACT_ATOMS: atom_id res chain seq x y z
N GLU A 1 -19.25 -8.54 9.12
CA GLU A 1 -20.28 -9.60 9.39
C GLU A 1 -21.52 -8.99 10.04
N GLU A 2 -21.40 -8.23 11.12
CA GLU A 2 -22.53 -7.67 11.88
C GLU A 2 -23.46 -6.82 10.99
N LEU A 3 -22.93 -5.92 10.17
CA LEU A 3 -23.75 -5.12 9.23
C LEU A 3 -24.53 -5.99 8.27
N HIS A 4 -23.95 -7.09 7.80
CA HIS A 4 -24.62 -8.03 6.92
C HIS A 4 -25.77 -8.75 7.63
N GLN A 5 -25.54 -9.23 8.86
CA GLN A 5 -26.56 -9.88 9.70
C GLN A 5 -27.71 -8.95 10.03
N GLN A 6 -27.45 -7.64 10.18
CA GLN A 6 -28.48 -6.61 10.37
C GLN A 6 -29.19 -6.20 9.07
N GLY A 7 -28.86 -6.84 7.94
CA GLY A 7 -29.51 -6.56 6.67
C GLY A 7 -29.10 -5.27 5.98
N PHE A 8 -27.93 -4.70 6.34
CA PHE A 8 -27.40 -3.52 5.67
C PHE A 8 -27.16 -3.78 4.18
N LYS A 9 -27.71 -2.92 3.32
CA LYS A 9 -27.62 -3.01 1.85
C LYS A 9 -26.84 -1.86 1.21
N GLY A 10 -26.29 -0.97 2.02
CA GLY A 10 -25.48 0.15 1.53
C GLY A 10 -24.10 -0.28 1.03
N LEU A 11 -23.42 0.65 0.37
CA LEU A 11 -22.02 0.47 -0.01
C LEU A 11 -21.13 0.34 1.23
N ARG A 12 -20.15 -0.54 1.16
CA ARG A 12 -19.19 -0.76 2.23
C ARG A 12 -17.80 -0.41 1.72
N PHE A 13 -17.12 0.45 2.47
CA PHE A 13 -15.78 0.90 2.13
C PHE A 13 -14.82 0.52 3.26
N GLY A 14 -13.61 0.14 2.88
CA GLY A 14 -12.49 -0.11 3.76
C GLY A 14 -11.26 0.68 3.34
N ALA A 15 -10.42 0.97 4.32
CA ALA A 15 -9.09 1.52 4.09
C ALA A 15 -8.08 0.38 3.76
N ASP A 16 -6.84 0.75 3.66
CA ASP A 16 -5.70 -0.09 3.32
C ASP A 16 -5.58 -1.40 4.13
N THR A 17 -5.85 -1.34 5.43
CA THR A 17 -5.83 -2.52 6.30
C THR A 17 -6.86 -3.60 5.93
N VAL A 18 -7.90 -3.22 5.17
CA VAL A 18 -8.92 -4.14 4.64
C VAL A 18 -8.54 -4.57 3.20
N ALA A 19 -7.74 -3.77 2.50
CA ALA A 19 -7.39 -3.99 1.10
C ALA A 19 -6.30 -5.06 0.92
N ASP A 20 -6.54 -6.24 1.50
CA ASP A 20 -5.61 -7.37 1.49
C ASP A 20 -6.34 -8.70 1.38
N ALA A 21 -5.74 -9.66 0.67
CA ALA A 21 -6.30 -11.00 0.53
C ALA A 21 -6.41 -11.74 1.88
N GLY A 22 -5.52 -11.46 2.84
CA GLY A 22 -5.57 -12.03 4.18
C GLY A 22 -6.83 -11.66 4.97
N PHE A 23 -7.53 -10.59 4.56
CA PHE A 23 -8.83 -10.25 5.12
C PHE A 23 -9.90 -11.32 4.83
N ILE A 24 -9.73 -12.08 3.72
CA ILE A 24 -10.59 -13.23 3.40
C ILE A 24 -10.39 -14.34 4.43
N ASP A 25 -9.13 -14.66 4.75
CA ASP A 25 -8.78 -15.72 5.70
C ASP A 25 -9.20 -15.37 7.13
N ALA A 26 -9.20 -14.08 7.47
CA ALA A 26 -9.65 -13.58 8.77
C ALA A 26 -11.18 -13.56 8.92
N SER A 27 -11.94 -13.72 7.83
CA SER A 27 -13.41 -13.70 7.87
C SER A 27 -13.99 -15.07 8.18
N ALA A 28 -14.82 -15.13 9.22
CA ALA A 28 -15.55 -16.37 9.58
C ALA A 28 -16.63 -16.72 8.54
N ASP A 29 -17.18 -15.74 7.84
CA ASP A 29 -18.17 -15.91 6.79
C ASP A 29 -17.79 -15.07 5.55
N GLN A 30 -17.14 -15.71 4.61
CA GLN A 30 -16.68 -15.08 3.38
C GLN A 30 -17.82 -14.56 2.49
N SER A 31 -19.05 -15.09 2.64
CA SER A 31 -20.20 -14.60 1.87
C SER A 31 -20.54 -13.14 2.18
N THR A 32 -20.12 -12.65 3.35
CA THR A 32 -20.34 -11.28 3.79
C THR A 32 -19.39 -10.27 3.14
N LEU A 33 -18.33 -10.72 2.47
CA LEU A 33 -17.29 -9.86 1.90
C LEU A 33 -17.68 -9.27 0.54
N GLY A 34 -18.54 -9.95 -0.21
CA GLY A 34 -18.91 -9.51 -1.56
C GLY A 34 -19.42 -8.06 -1.60
N GLY A 35 -18.88 -7.26 -2.52
CA GLY A 35 -19.22 -5.84 -2.68
C GLY A 35 -18.56 -4.86 -1.71
N ILE A 36 -17.59 -5.29 -0.90
CA ILE A 36 -16.72 -4.35 -0.17
C ILE A 36 -15.73 -3.75 -1.16
N ILE A 37 -15.61 -2.43 -1.15
CA ILE A 37 -14.59 -1.68 -1.89
C ILE A 37 -13.54 -1.20 -0.90
N ALA A 38 -12.27 -1.32 -1.23
CA ALA A 38 -11.18 -0.86 -0.38
C ALA A 38 -10.09 -0.16 -1.20
N THR A 39 -9.38 0.77 -0.58
CA THR A 39 -8.26 1.46 -1.21
C THR A 39 -6.97 1.16 -0.48
N ARG A 40 -5.88 1.05 -1.21
CA ARG A 40 -4.54 0.93 -0.63
C ARG A 40 -3.56 1.81 -1.40
N PRO A 41 -2.45 2.23 -0.78
CA PRO A 41 -1.39 2.91 -1.50
C PRO A 41 -0.97 2.11 -2.73
N ARG A 42 -0.86 2.81 -3.87
CA ARG A 42 -0.42 2.22 -5.12
C ARG A 42 1.06 1.89 -5.03
N GLN A 43 1.41 0.65 -5.27
CA GLN A 43 2.81 0.27 -5.37
C GLN A 43 3.44 0.85 -6.64
N ALA A 44 4.71 1.21 -6.54
CA ALA A 44 5.49 1.58 -7.70
C ALA A 44 5.54 0.44 -8.72
N GLY A 45 5.67 0.81 -9.98
CA GLY A 45 5.99 -0.13 -11.05
C GLY A 45 7.32 -0.84 -10.80
N ASP A 46 7.69 -1.75 -11.69
CA ASP A 46 8.94 -2.48 -11.58
C ASP A 46 10.14 -1.53 -11.67
N SER A 47 11.07 -1.71 -10.74
CA SER A 47 12.33 -0.96 -10.68
C SER A 47 13.46 -1.87 -10.20
N GLU A 48 14.69 -1.45 -10.40
CA GLU A 48 15.86 -2.17 -9.89
C GLU A 48 15.84 -2.23 -8.37
N GLN A 49 15.52 -1.13 -7.69
CA GLN A 49 15.45 -1.03 -6.23
C GLN A 49 14.39 -1.97 -5.66
N LYS A 50 13.22 -2.02 -6.27
CA LYS A 50 12.15 -2.96 -5.91
C LYS A 50 12.62 -4.40 -6.06
N SER A 51 13.22 -4.75 -7.20
CA SER A 51 13.71 -6.10 -7.47
C SER A 51 14.80 -6.55 -6.51
N LEU A 52 15.72 -5.64 -6.15
CA LEU A 52 16.77 -5.90 -5.16
C LEU A 52 16.18 -6.14 -3.77
N PHE A 53 15.23 -5.30 -3.34
CA PHE A 53 14.55 -5.49 -2.07
C PHE A 53 13.78 -6.82 -2.03
N GLU A 54 12.95 -7.11 -3.03
CA GLU A 54 12.13 -8.32 -3.07
C GLU A 54 12.98 -9.59 -3.06
N SER A 55 14.10 -9.58 -3.78
CA SER A 55 15.08 -10.68 -3.76
C SER A 55 15.68 -10.88 -2.37
N ALA A 56 16.09 -9.79 -1.72
CA ALA A 56 16.64 -9.84 -0.38
C ALA A 56 15.59 -10.28 0.66
N TRP A 57 14.37 -9.75 0.57
CA TRP A 57 13.24 -10.08 1.44
C TRP A 57 12.87 -11.56 1.35
N SER A 58 12.73 -12.09 0.13
CA SER A 58 12.46 -13.51 -0.11
C SER A 58 13.58 -14.41 0.45
N LYS A 59 14.83 -14.02 0.24
CA LYS A 59 16.00 -14.75 0.72
C LYS A 59 16.11 -14.78 2.26
N ALA A 60 15.60 -13.74 2.90
CA ALA A 60 15.49 -13.67 4.36
C ALA A 60 14.27 -14.43 4.93
N GLY A 61 13.44 -15.03 4.08
CA GLY A 61 12.23 -15.75 4.50
C GLY A 61 11.04 -14.82 4.80
N GLY A 62 11.06 -13.61 4.27
CA GLY A 62 9.95 -12.67 4.43
C GLY A 62 8.68 -13.17 3.73
N PRO A 63 7.49 -12.96 4.33
CA PRO A 63 6.23 -13.39 3.74
C PRO A 63 5.93 -12.63 2.44
N ALA A 64 5.41 -13.34 1.44
CA ALA A 64 4.98 -12.71 0.20
C ALA A 64 3.72 -11.85 0.43
N GLY A 65 3.65 -10.72 -0.28
CA GLY A 65 2.46 -9.86 -0.29
C GLY A 65 2.18 -9.09 1.00
N ALA A 66 3.12 -9.06 1.96
CA ALA A 66 2.95 -8.28 3.16
C ALA A 66 2.87 -6.78 2.83
N LEU A 67 1.84 -6.12 3.34
CA LEU A 67 1.62 -4.69 3.15
C LEU A 67 2.74 -3.85 3.79
N TYR A 68 3.06 -2.73 3.15
CA TYR A 68 4.02 -1.72 3.65
C TYR A 68 5.46 -2.18 3.83
N THR A 69 5.86 -3.34 3.32
CA THR A 69 7.24 -3.82 3.46
C THR A 69 8.23 -2.96 2.70
N HIS A 70 7.89 -2.54 1.48
CA HIS A 70 8.71 -1.66 0.65
C HIS A 70 8.85 -0.27 1.28
N GLU A 71 7.74 0.30 1.73
CA GLU A 71 7.69 1.62 2.38
C GLU A 71 8.45 1.62 3.71
N THR A 72 8.34 0.54 4.48
CA THR A 72 9.08 0.38 5.74
C THR A 72 10.58 0.29 5.48
N TYR A 73 10.99 -0.47 4.48
CA TYR A 73 12.40 -0.58 4.08
C TYR A 73 12.96 0.78 3.67
N ASP A 74 12.24 1.51 2.81
CA ASP A 74 12.64 2.83 2.35
C ASP A 74 12.71 3.84 3.50
N SER A 75 11.77 3.77 4.45
CA SER A 75 11.79 4.62 5.65
C SER A 75 13.05 4.39 6.48
N VAL A 76 13.48 3.14 6.64
CA VAL A 76 14.72 2.81 7.34
C VAL A 76 15.95 3.36 6.60
N LEU A 77 15.99 3.26 5.28
CA LEU A 77 17.08 3.82 4.47
C LEU A 77 17.13 5.34 4.55
N LEU A 78 15.99 6.02 4.49
CA LEU A 78 15.90 7.47 4.61
C LEU A 78 16.38 7.95 5.98
N ILE A 79 15.93 7.31 7.06
CA ILE A 79 16.38 7.62 8.42
C ILE A 79 17.88 7.36 8.56
N GLY A 80 18.38 6.23 8.06
CA GLY A 80 19.81 5.91 8.08
C GLY A 80 20.64 6.96 7.34
N THR A 81 20.19 7.40 6.17
CA THR A 81 20.84 8.46 5.39
C THR A 81 20.83 9.81 6.13
N ALA A 82 19.71 10.15 6.75
CA ALA A 82 19.58 11.37 7.55
C ALA A 82 20.54 11.37 8.75
N LEU A 83 20.68 10.24 9.45
CA LEU A 83 21.58 10.09 10.59
C LEU A 83 23.08 10.22 10.22
N LEU A 84 23.43 9.91 8.98
CA LEU A 84 24.81 10.08 8.46
C LEU A 84 25.07 11.50 7.94
N SER A 85 24.05 12.36 7.88
CA SER A 85 24.18 13.73 7.43
C SER A 85 24.83 14.63 8.52
N THR A 86 25.29 15.80 8.11
CA THR A 86 25.79 16.84 9.03
C THR A 86 24.70 17.80 9.48
N GLU A 87 23.44 17.55 9.08
CA GLU A 87 22.30 18.37 9.46
C GLU A 87 21.95 18.13 10.93
N SER A 88 21.84 19.20 11.71
CA SER A 88 21.57 19.11 13.16
C SER A 88 20.08 19.00 13.49
N ASP A 89 19.22 19.43 12.58
CA ASP A 89 17.76 19.27 12.67
C ASP A 89 17.34 17.94 12.03
N ALA A 90 16.78 17.04 12.81
CA ALA A 90 16.43 15.69 12.34
C ALA A 90 15.35 15.72 11.25
N ALA A 91 14.36 16.62 11.34
CA ALA A 91 13.32 16.73 10.33
C ALA A 91 13.89 17.27 9.02
N ALA A 92 14.75 18.29 9.07
CA ALA A 92 15.45 18.81 7.92
C ALA A 92 16.38 17.76 7.28
N ALA A 93 17.05 16.93 8.10
CA ALA A 93 17.91 15.85 7.63
C ALA A 93 17.11 14.79 6.84
N VAL A 94 15.95 14.37 7.36
CA VAL A 94 15.06 13.41 6.68
C VAL A 94 14.48 14.02 5.40
N ALA A 95 13.98 15.27 5.45
CA ALA A 95 13.45 15.95 4.29
C ALA A 95 14.50 16.05 3.17
N LYS A 96 15.74 16.38 3.52
CA LYS A 96 16.86 16.45 2.58
C LYS A 96 17.24 15.09 2.00
N ALA A 97 17.24 14.03 2.81
CA ALA A 97 17.47 12.67 2.36
C ALA A 97 16.38 12.18 1.40
N GLY A 98 15.15 12.68 1.55
CA GLY A 98 14.01 12.35 0.69
C GLY A 98 13.98 13.08 -0.65
N ILE A 99 14.86 14.07 -0.90
CA ILE A 99 14.85 14.77 -2.17
C ILE A 99 15.34 13.84 -3.29
N GLY A 100 14.42 13.44 -4.17
CA GLY A 100 14.73 12.56 -5.30
C GLY A 100 15.10 11.13 -4.87
N PHE A 101 14.68 10.71 -3.68
CA PHE A 101 14.89 9.35 -3.20
C PHE A 101 14.17 8.36 -4.12
N ASP A 102 14.92 7.37 -4.63
CA ASP A 102 14.42 6.31 -5.50
C ASP A 102 14.54 4.98 -4.73
N GLY A 103 13.45 4.58 -4.12
CA GLY A 103 13.38 3.44 -3.21
C GLY A 103 12.69 2.22 -3.79
N ALA A 104 12.56 1.20 -2.97
CA ALA A 104 11.83 -0.03 -3.32
C ALA A 104 10.32 0.22 -3.50
N SER A 105 9.76 1.18 -2.77
CA SER A 105 8.36 1.62 -2.92
C SER A 105 8.17 2.70 -3.98
N GLY A 106 9.22 3.11 -4.67
CA GLY A 106 9.21 4.08 -5.77
C GLY A 106 9.95 5.36 -5.47
N LYS A 107 9.72 6.35 -6.33
CA LYS A 107 10.29 7.69 -6.14
C LYS A 107 9.45 8.48 -5.17
N HIS A 108 10.11 9.01 -4.15
CA HIS A 108 9.48 9.81 -3.13
C HIS A 108 9.97 11.25 -3.18
N THR A 109 9.07 12.15 -2.83
CA THR A 109 9.36 13.57 -2.58
C THR A 109 8.46 13.99 -1.44
N PHE A 110 9.01 14.66 -0.45
CA PHE A 110 8.20 15.25 0.62
C PHE A 110 7.72 16.63 0.18
N ASP A 111 6.47 16.93 0.49
CA ASP A 111 5.92 18.27 0.37
C ASP A 111 6.38 19.17 1.53
N MET A 112 5.91 20.41 1.56
CA MET A 112 6.25 21.36 2.62
C MET A 112 5.68 21.02 3.99
N ALA A 113 4.67 20.16 4.06
CA ALA A 113 4.10 19.65 5.32
C ALA A 113 4.84 18.40 5.83
N GLY A 114 5.74 17.82 5.01
CA GLY A 114 6.46 16.59 5.30
C GLY A 114 5.74 15.33 4.85
N ASP A 115 4.64 15.48 4.11
CA ASP A 115 3.91 14.36 3.56
C ASP A 115 4.57 13.83 2.28
N VAL A 116 4.57 12.52 2.11
CA VAL A 116 5.07 11.89 0.88
C VAL A 116 4.05 12.07 -0.23
N ILE A 117 4.50 12.64 -1.35
CA ILE A 117 3.74 12.63 -2.59
C ILE A 117 3.89 11.24 -3.20
N GLY A 118 2.91 10.37 -2.93
CA GLY A 118 2.92 8.97 -3.36
C GLY A 118 2.40 8.75 -4.78
N ASN A 119 2.38 7.49 -5.20
CA ASN A 119 1.96 7.07 -6.54
C ASN A 119 0.42 7.01 -6.73
N GLY A 120 -0.36 7.45 -5.74
CA GLY A 120 -1.81 7.33 -5.72
C GLY A 120 -2.31 6.10 -4.96
N TYR A 121 -3.53 5.67 -5.29
CA TYR A 121 -4.19 4.57 -4.60
C TYR A 121 -4.75 3.57 -5.61
N ASP A 122 -4.58 2.28 -5.35
CA ASP A 122 -5.34 1.25 -6.03
C ASP A 122 -6.73 1.14 -5.41
N VAL A 123 -7.74 0.94 -6.27
CA VAL A 123 -9.12 0.68 -5.88
C VAL A 123 -9.40 -0.80 -6.08
N CYS A 124 -9.70 -1.47 -5.00
CA CYS A 124 -9.83 -2.90 -4.93
C CYS A 124 -11.23 -3.29 -4.46
N SER A 125 -11.64 -4.51 -4.73
CA SER A 125 -12.92 -5.02 -4.29
C SER A 125 -12.85 -6.48 -3.89
N PHE A 126 -13.78 -6.86 -3.02
CA PHE A 126 -14.06 -8.26 -2.74
C PHE A 126 -15.27 -8.71 -3.55
N SER A 127 -15.15 -9.86 -4.18
CA SER A 127 -16.25 -10.57 -4.78
C SER A 127 -16.45 -11.91 -4.11
N TYR A 128 -17.69 -12.41 -4.10
CA TYR A 128 -17.98 -13.73 -3.57
C TYR A 128 -18.70 -14.55 -4.64
N THR A 129 -18.14 -15.71 -4.92
CA THR A 129 -18.76 -16.75 -5.74
C THR A 129 -18.62 -18.06 -4.95
N ALA A 130 -19.77 -18.60 -4.51
CA ALA A 130 -19.75 -19.79 -3.64
C ALA A 130 -18.84 -20.89 -4.20
N PRO A 131 -17.96 -21.47 -3.36
CA PRO A 131 -17.93 -21.35 -1.90
C PRO A 131 -16.93 -20.28 -1.36
N SER A 132 -16.27 -19.47 -2.19
CA SER A 132 -15.15 -18.65 -1.75
C SER A 132 -15.28 -17.18 -2.18
N ALA A 133 -14.66 -16.29 -1.39
CA ALA A 133 -14.41 -14.91 -1.77
C ALA A 133 -13.10 -14.77 -2.56
N SER A 134 -13.00 -13.71 -3.33
CA SER A 134 -11.77 -13.28 -3.99
C SER A 134 -11.55 -11.80 -3.79
N PHE A 135 -10.29 -11.37 -3.83
CA PHE A 135 -9.86 -9.98 -3.73
C PHE A 135 -9.05 -9.60 -4.97
N GLY A 136 -9.30 -8.42 -5.51
CA GLY A 136 -8.56 -7.90 -6.63
C GLY A 136 -8.74 -6.40 -6.78
N CYS A 137 -7.72 -5.75 -7.36
CA CYS A 137 -7.78 -4.34 -7.71
C CYS A 137 -8.02 -4.23 -9.21
N SER A 138 -8.92 -3.36 -9.61
CA SER A 138 -9.28 -3.14 -11.03
C SER A 138 -9.08 -1.71 -11.49
N GLN A 139 -8.95 -0.79 -10.54
CA GLN A 139 -8.79 0.62 -10.83
C GLN A 139 -7.70 1.23 -9.94
N PHE A 140 -7.22 2.39 -10.34
CA PHE A 140 -6.34 3.21 -9.53
C PHE A 140 -6.75 4.69 -9.63
N TRP A 141 -6.30 5.44 -8.66
CA TRP A 141 -6.46 6.89 -8.64
C TRP A 141 -5.12 7.57 -8.43
N THR A 142 -4.84 8.60 -9.22
CA THR A 142 -3.70 9.51 -9.02
C THR A 142 -4.18 10.96 -9.06
N VAL A 143 -3.37 11.87 -8.53
CA VAL A 143 -3.65 13.31 -8.62
C VAL A 143 -3.65 13.80 -10.08
N ALA A 144 -2.80 13.23 -10.92
CA ALA A 144 -2.65 13.64 -12.32
C ALA A 144 -3.77 13.13 -13.22
N ASP A 145 -4.15 11.85 -13.05
CA ASP A 145 -5.01 11.15 -14.02
C ASP A 145 -6.44 10.94 -13.52
N GLY A 146 -6.70 11.20 -12.22
CA GLY A 146 -7.96 10.84 -11.59
C GLY A 146 -8.12 9.33 -11.48
N LEU A 147 -9.38 8.86 -11.50
CA LEU A 147 -9.72 7.43 -11.46
C LEU A 147 -9.56 6.81 -12.85
N SER A 148 -8.82 5.74 -12.95
CA SER A 148 -8.52 5.02 -14.20
C SER A 148 -8.53 3.51 -13.97
N ASP A 149 -8.76 2.73 -15.03
CA ASP A 149 -8.68 1.28 -14.96
C ASP A 149 -7.21 0.83 -14.93
N LEU A 150 -6.95 -0.26 -14.22
CA LEU A 150 -5.65 -0.93 -14.25
C LEU A 150 -5.46 -1.60 -15.63
N PRO A 151 -4.26 -1.53 -16.20
CA PRO A 151 -3.93 -2.13 -17.49
C PRO A 151 -4.04 -3.66 -17.50
#